data_d908d0830de32136726ddc97f79f6b48
#
_entry.id   d908d0830de32136726ddc97f79f6b48
#
_cell.length_a   1.000
_cell.length_b   1.000
_cell.length_c   1.000
_cell.angle_alpha   90.00
_cell.angle_beta   90.00
_cell.angle_gamma   90.00
#
_symmetry.space_group_name_H-M   'P 1'
#
loop_
_entity.id
_entity.type
_entity.pdbx_description
1 polymer ?
#
loop_
_entity_poly.entity_id
_entity_poly.type
_entity_poly.pdbx_seq_one_letter_code
_entity_poly.pdbx_strand_id
1 'polypeptide(L)'
;MSTRQPADLLIEARWLLPIAPANVALAEHALAVSAGRILAVGPAAELRERFEARELVVRSRHVLLPGLVNAHTHASHALLRGLPVRGPRSSWLRETLAPIERRCLSADFVRDGTRLALAEMLRAGITCFADLSLHPEEAARAAAAAHVRAAIALPVSEAPTPWAESATAHLARAERLWDEYRSDPRIALYFAPLVSHGVSEALLTRVRRVADELDARIALHLEEFAALTEPSGPGPQGAPGVEDSARAPPGSGWLRQLRSLGLLRAGFTAIGATVCDEADLELLARHGASVVSCPQADLRLGARVPVVARGVDRGALGTDSPAAAGALDVLTEARTAALVCGVDAAQALRMATLGGAAALGLAARIGSLEPGKAADLACIDLGGLSGAPGSGVHDAIVFGAARGQVSDVWTAGRAALCAGRLVALDEEELAALPMRWAERIGMEAAA
;
A
#
# COMPACT_ATOMS: atom_id res chain seq x y z
N MET A 1 -35.19 19.24 26.36
CA MET A 1 -33.71 19.16 26.29
C MET A 1 -33.37 18.00 25.40
N SER A 2 -32.86 18.24 24.22
CA SER A 2 -32.41 17.11 23.32
C SER A 2 -31.19 16.49 24.01
N THR A 3 -31.29 15.20 24.34
CA THR A 3 -30.17 14.45 24.89
C THR A 3 -29.12 14.28 23.80
N ARG A 4 -27.89 14.74 24.05
CA ARG A 4 -26.78 14.56 23.13
C ARG A 4 -26.55 13.07 22.88
N GLN A 5 -26.21 12.72 21.63
CA GLN A 5 -25.89 11.34 21.26
C GLN A 5 -24.48 10.97 21.76
N PRO A 6 -24.25 9.84 22.42
CA PRO A 6 -22.93 9.44 22.86
C PRO A 6 -22.01 9.13 21.66
N ALA A 7 -20.75 9.56 21.80
CA ALA A 7 -19.67 9.21 20.88
C ALA A 7 -18.40 8.84 21.66
N ASP A 8 -17.55 8.01 21.09
CA ASP A 8 -16.28 7.67 21.72
C ASP A 8 -15.25 8.79 21.52
N LEU A 9 -15.24 9.39 20.32
CA LEU A 9 -14.25 10.39 19.92
C LEU A 9 -14.92 11.43 19.02
N LEU A 10 -14.59 12.71 19.24
CA LEU A 10 -14.89 13.83 18.35
C LEU A 10 -13.57 14.50 17.97
N ILE A 11 -13.28 14.54 16.67
CA ILE A 11 -12.07 15.18 16.15
C ILE A 11 -12.47 16.42 15.37
N GLU A 12 -11.92 17.56 15.74
CA GLU A 12 -12.08 18.84 15.06
C GLU A 12 -10.78 19.23 14.38
N ALA A 13 -10.86 19.60 13.13
CA ALA A 13 -9.72 20.05 12.36
C ALA A 13 -10.03 21.34 11.60
N ARG A 14 -8.99 22.12 11.29
CA ARG A 14 -9.14 23.30 10.44
C ARG A 14 -9.70 22.93 9.07
N TRP A 15 -9.20 21.83 8.52
CA TRP A 15 -9.64 21.29 7.25
C TRP A 15 -9.96 19.81 7.40
N LEU A 16 -10.98 19.38 6.69
CA LEU A 16 -11.34 17.98 6.58
C LEU A 16 -11.45 17.63 5.07
N LEU A 17 -10.71 16.62 4.63
CA LEU A 17 -10.74 16.12 3.26
C LEU A 17 -11.48 14.80 3.23
N PRO A 18 -12.74 14.76 2.76
CA PRO A 18 -13.50 13.50 2.74
C PRO A 18 -13.05 12.52 1.67
N ILE A 19 -12.34 12.97 0.63
CA ILE A 19 -11.89 12.25 -0.57
C ILE A 19 -13.05 11.88 -1.51
N ALA A 20 -14.20 11.53 -0.98
CA ALA A 20 -15.45 11.37 -1.71
C ALA A 20 -16.52 12.29 -1.07
N PRO A 21 -17.13 13.24 -1.84
CA PRO A 21 -16.84 13.55 -3.25
C PRO A 21 -15.42 14.10 -3.49
N ALA A 22 -14.93 13.96 -4.72
CA ALA A 22 -13.58 14.44 -5.08
C ALA A 22 -13.48 15.98 -4.99
N ASN A 23 -12.26 16.49 -4.79
CA ASN A 23 -11.93 17.93 -4.76
C ASN A 23 -12.68 18.74 -3.69
N VAL A 24 -13.14 18.10 -2.62
CA VAL A 24 -13.83 18.77 -1.50
C VAL A 24 -12.86 18.96 -0.35
N ALA A 25 -12.76 20.20 0.15
CA ALA A 25 -12.10 20.55 1.40
C ALA A 25 -13.10 21.31 2.29
N LEU A 26 -13.38 20.78 3.47
CA LEU A 26 -14.36 21.33 4.42
C LEU A 26 -13.62 22.07 5.52
N ALA A 27 -13.85 23.39 5.62
CA ALA A 27 -13.25 24.22 6.67
C ALA A 27 -14.04 24.09 7.97
N GLU A 28 -13.34 24.13 9.13
CA GLU A 28 -13.93 24.12 10.48
C GLU A 28 -14.95 22.98 10.67
N HIS A 29 -14.60 21.80 10.19
CA HIS A 29 -15.42 20.60 10.32
C HIS A 29 -14.87 19.64 11.38
N ALA A 30 -15.77 18.79 11.86
CA ALA A 30 -15.45 17.72 12.80
C ALA A 30 -15.97 16.37 12.29
N LEU A 31 -15.46 15.32 12.91
CA LEU A 31 -15.83 13.95 12.68
C LEU A 31 -16.10 13.26 14.00
N ALA A 32 -17.29 12.66 14.16
CA ALA A 32 -17.68 11.90 15.34
C ALA A 32 -17.49 10.40 15.08
N VAL A 33 -16.95 9.67 16.07
CA VAL A 33 -16.66 8.24 16.01
C VAL A 33 -17.34 7.52 17.16
N SER A 34 -17.91 6.35 16.88
CA SER A 34 -18.34 5.39 17.91
C SER A 34 -18.11 3.96 17.42
N ALA A 35 -17.70 3.07 18.32
CA ALA A 35 -17.41 1.67 18.04
C ALA A 35 -16.45 1.51 16.83
N GLY A 36 -15.47 2.40 16.71
CA GLY A 36 -14.48 2.37 15.65
C GLY A 36 -14.98 2.80 14.26
N ARG A 37 -16.22 3.34 14.16
CA ARG A 37 -16.82 3.78 12.91
C ARG A 37 -17.15 5.27 12.93
N ILE A 38 -17.09 5.88 11.77
CA ILE A 38 -17.53 7.27 11.57
C ILE A 38 -19.04 7.32 11.74
N LEU A 39 -19.52 8.14 12.68
CA LEU A 39 -20.95 8.38 12.90
C LEU A 39 -21.46 9.53 12.04
N ALA A 40 -20.70 10.61 11.99
CA ALA A 40 -21.06 11.83 11.30
C ALA A 40 -19.83 12.66 10.93
N VAL A 41 -19.96 13.43 9.87
CA VAL A 41 -19.07 14.49 9.45
C VAL A 41 -19.92 15.74 9.28
N GLY A 42 -19.48 16.88 9.81
CA GLY A 42 -20.23 18.14 9.72
C GLY A 42 -19.49 19.30 10.36
N PRO A 43 -20.09 20.51 10.33
CA PRO A 43 -19.54 21.68 11.01
C PRO A 43 -19.25 21.39 12.48
N ALA A 44 -18.08 21.81 12.98
CA ALA A 44 -17.62 21.48 14.33
C ALA A 44 -18.60 21.93 15.41
N ALA A 45 -19.20 23.13 15.26
CA ALA A 45 -20.17 23.65 16.19
C ALA A 45 -21.43 22.77 16.29
N GLU A 46 -21.96 22.31 15.17
CA GLU A 46 -23.14 21.45 15.13
C GLU A 46 -22.86 20.08 15.76
N LEU A 47 -21.69 19.49 15.49
CA LEU A 47 -21.35 18.20 16.06
C LEU A 47 -21.09 18.27 17.57
N ARG A 48 -20.57 19.39 18.09
CA ARG A 48 -20.46 19.63 19.54
C ARG A 48 -21.82 19.70 20.23
N GLU A 49 -22.81 20.28 19.59
CA GLU A 49 -24.18 20.34 20.13
C GLU A 49 -24.86 18.96 20.06
N ARG A 50 -24.61 18.21 19.02
CA ARG A 50 -25.25 16.92 18.75
C ARG A 50 -24.67 15.76 19.54
N PHE A 51 -23.34 15.74 19.74
CA PHE A 51 -22.65 14.60 20.36
C PHE A 51 -22.06 14.95 21.73
N GLU A 52 -22.11 13.96 22.63
CA GLU A 52 -21.35 13.93 23.89
C GLU A 52 -20.21 12.93 23.72
N ALA A 53 -19.03 13.43 23.40
CA ALA A 53 -17.85 12.61 23.14
C ALA A 53 -17.09 12.32 24.44
N ARG A 54 -16.62 11.07 24.62
CA ARG A 54 -15.71 10.71 25.71
C ARG A 54 -14.36 11.41 25.60
N GLU A 55 -13.91 11.57 24.36
CA GLU A 55 -12.65 12.24 24.02
C GLU A 55 -12.91 13.32 22.96
N LEU A 56 -12.38 14.52 23.18
CA LEU A 56 -12.39 15.62 22.22
C LEU A 56 -10.95 15.93 21.81
N VAL A 57 -10.66 15.78 20.52
CA VAL A 57 -9.37 16.14 19.92
C VAL A 57 -9.53 17.36 19.05
N VAL A 58 -8.85 18.46 19.39
CA VAL A 58 -8.89 19.72 18.61
C VAL A 58 -7.56 19.94 17.92
N ARG A 59 -7.59 20.10 16.61
CA ARG A 59 -6.42 20.26 15.72
C ARG A 59 -6.59 21.49 14.81
N SER A 60 -6.50 22.67 15.40
CA SER A 60 -6.82 23.97 14.76
C SER A 60 -5.94 24.38 13.58
N ARG A 61 -4.82 23.68 13.32
CA ARG A 61 -3.89 23.96 12.21
C ARG A 61 -3.75 22.79 11.26
N HIS A 62 -4.51 21.72 11.49
CA HIS A 62 -4.33 20.44 10.82
C HIS A 62 -5.38 20.17 9.75
N VAL A 63 -5.04 19.27 8.88
CA VAL A 63 -5.98 18.59 7.98
C VAL A 63 -6.25 17.20 8.50
N LEU A 64 -7.53 16.85 8.63
CA LEU A 64 -8.00 15.49 8.88
C LEU A 64 -8.40 14.86 7.55
N LEU A 65 -7.85 13.70 7.24
CA LEU A 65 -8.15 12.92 6.05
C LEU A 65 -8.26 11.42 6.39
N PRO A 66 -8.80 10.59 5.48
CA PRO A 66 -8.72 9.15 5.66
C PRO A 66 -7.28 8.72 5.81
N GLY A 67 -7.02 7.71 6.62
CA GLY A 67 -5.71 7.10 6.70
C GLY A 67 -5.22 6.67 5.33
N LEU A 68 -3.94 6.89 5.06
CA LEU A 68 -3.32 6.52 3.80
C LEU A 68 -3.26 5.00 3.64
N VAL A 69 -3.35 4.55 2.40
CA VAL A 69 -3.32 3.13 2.04
C VAL A 69 -2.09 2.87 1.17
N ASN A 70 -1.16 2.06 1.68
CA ASN A 70 -0.05 1.54 0.91
C ASN A 70 -0.50 0.26 0.20
N ALA A 71 -0.87 0.38 -1.07
CA ALA A 71 -1.52 -0.71 -1.80
C ALA A 71 -0.57 -1.83 -2.26
N HIS A 72 0.74 -1.67 -2.07
CA HIS A 72 1.75 -2.71 -2.29
C HIS A 72 3.07 -2.38 -1.59
N THR A 73 3.56 -3.32 -0.79
CA THR A 73 4.91 -3.26 -0.21
C THR A 73 5.46 -4.65 0.08
N HIS A 74 6.76 -4.70 0.35
CA HIS A 74 7.48 -5.81 0.97
C HIS A 74 7.97 -5.31 2.35
N ALA A 75 7.08 -5.31 3.34
CA ALA A 75 7.30 -4.64 4.62
C ALA A 75 8.58 -5.11 5.34
N SER A 76 8.86 -6.43 5.29
CA SER A 76 10.06 -7.02 5.92
C SER A 76 11.37 -6.45 5.37
N HIS A 77 11.39 -5.94 4.13
CA HIS A 77 12.56 -5.30 3.53
C HIS A 77 12.91 -3.93 4.15
N ALA A 78 12.18 -3.46 5.15
CA ALA A 78 12.64 -2.32 5.96
C ALA A 78 14.02 -2.57 6.58
N LEU A 79 14.36 -3.83 6.84
CA LEU A 79 15.70 -4.26 7.29
C LEU A 79 16.77 -4.26 6.18
N LEU A 80 16.37 -4.18 4.91
CA LEU A 80 17.26 -4.17 3.74
C LEU A 80 17.46 -2.77 3.16
N ARG A 81 17.02 -1.73 3.85
CA ARG A 81 17.21 -0.34 3.42
C ARG A 81 18.68 -0.01 3.32
N GLY A 82 19.06 0.71 2.26
CA GLY A 82 20.45 1.07 2.01
C GLY A 82 21.19 0.13 1.06
N LEU A 83 20.56 -0.94 0.59
CA LEU A 83 21.12 -1.76 -0.49
C LEU A 83 21.34 -0.90 -1.74
N PRO A 84 22.47 -1.13 -2.47
CA PRO A 84 22.72 -0.43 -3.72
C PRO A 84 21.67 -0.83 -4.77
N VAL A 85 21.00 0.17 -5.34
CA VAL A 85 20.07 0.00 -6.45
C VAL A 85 20.82 0.34 -7.73
N ARG A 86 21.09 -0.65 -8.56
CA ARG A 86 21.82 -0.48 -9.83
C ARG A 86 21.18 -1.31 -10.93
N GLY A 87 21.03 -0.72 -12.09
CA GLY A 87 20.49 -1.38 -13.28
C GLY A 87 18.97 -1.64 -13.24
N PRO A 88 18.45 -2.37 -14.23
CA PRO A 88 17.05 -2.70 -14.34
C PRO A 88 16.55 -3.60 -13.20
N ARG A 89 15.25 -3.54 -12.91
CA ARG A 89 14.58 -4.33 -11.86
C ARG A 89 14.97 -5.82 -11.88
N SER A 90 14.92 -6.47 -13.04
CA SER A 90 15.21 -7.89 -13.19
C SER A 90 16.64 -8.27 -12.80
N SER A 91 17.63 -7.44 -13.16
CA SER A 91 19.03 -7.65 -12.77
C SER A 91 19.22 -7.40 -11.28
N TRP A 92 18.64 -6.31 -10.76
CA TRP A 92 18.72 -5.98 -9.34
C TRP A 92 18.11 -7.06 -8.45
N LEU A 93 16.92 -7.56 -8.81
CA LEU A 93 16.27 -8.67 -8.10
C LEU A 93 17.17 -9.92 -8.08
N ARG A 94 17.72 -10.32 -9.23
CA ARG A 94 18.53 -11.54 -9.35
C ARG A 94 19.89 -11.43 -8.68
N GLU A 95 20.56 -10.28 -8.84
CA GLU A 95 21.99 -10.14 -8.51
C GLU A 95 22.21 -9.50 -7.13
N THR A 96 21.27 -8.70 -6.65
CA THR A 96 21.39 -7.99 -5.37
C THR A 96 20.43 -8.55 -4.33
N LEU A 97 19.11 -8.54 -4.60
CA LEU A 97 18.11 -8.86 -3.60
C LEU A 97 18.05 -10.36 -3.29
N ALA A 98 17.87 -11.22 -4.29
CA ALA A 98 17.69 -12.66 -4.10
C ALA A 98 18.83 -13.37 -3.37
N PRO A 99 20.13 -13.02 -3.56
CA PRO A 99 21.21 -13.59 -2.76
C PRO A 99 21.12 -13.24 -1.28
N ILE A 100 20.63 -12.04 -0.93
CA ILE A 100 20.45 -11.59 0.44
C ILE A 100 19.26 -12.31 1.08
N GLU A 101 18.13 -12.34 0.40
CA GLU A 101 16.93 -13.04 0.86
C GLU A 101 17.21 -14.52 1.15
N ARG A 102 17.95 -15.20 0.29
CA ARG A 102 18.33 -16.61 0.52
C ARG A 102 19.11 -16.82 1.81
N ARG A 103 19.83 -15.81 2.31
CA ARG A 103 20.61 -15.90 3.55
C ARG A 103 19.82 -15.51 4.79
N CYS A 104 18.98 -14.49 4.72
CA CYS A 104 18.37 -13.90 5.90
C CYS A 104 16.84 -14.07 6.02
N LEU A 105 16.16 -14.39 4.90
CA LEU A 105 14.69 -14.47 4.91
C LEU A 105 14.22 -15.66 5.77
N SER A 106 13.56 -15.34 6.84
CA SER A 106 13.04 -16.28 7.85
C SER A 106 11.80 -15.67 8.51
N ALA A 107 11.08 -16.46 9.28
CA ALA A 107 9.95 -15.97 10.08
C ALA A 107 10.35 -14.78 10.98
N ASP A 108 11.51 -14.88 11.65
CA ASP A 108 12.02 -13.80 12.51
C ASP A 108 12.36 -12.53 11.71
N PHE A 109 12.96 -12.69 10.53
CA PHE A 109 13.24 -11.57 9.64
C PHE A 109 11.96 -10.86 9.22
N VAL A 110 10.94 -11.61 8.81
CA VAL A 110 9.65 -11.04 8.39
C VAL A 110 8.96 -10.36 9.56
N ARG A 111 8.92 -10.98 10.73
CA ARG A 111 8.34 -10.39 11.94
C ARG A 111 9.03 -9.07 12.31
N ASP A 112 10.34 -9.07 12.44
CA ASP A 112 11.10 -7.90 12.90
C ASP A 112 11.05 -6.78 11.87
N GLY A 113 11.25 -7.11 10.58
CA GLY A 113 11.17 -6.12 9.50
C GLY A 113 9.77 -5.52 9.32
N THR A 114 8.72 -6.33 9.46
CA THR A 114 7.34 -5.81 9.42
C THR A 114 7.05 -4.89 10.61
N ARG A 115 7.50 -5.22 11.82
CA ARG A 115 7.34 -4.34 13.00
C ARG A 115 8.03 -2.99 12.79
N LEU A 116 9.23 -2.98 12.23
CA LEU A 116 9.94 -1.76 11.87
C LEU A 116 9.19 -0.95 10.80
N ALA A 117 8.70 -1.63 9.76
CA ALA A 117 7.90 -1.03 8.69
C ALA A 117 6.60 -0.40 9.22
N LEU A 118 5.90 -1.07 10.14
CA LEU A 118 4.68 -0.56 10.76
C LEU A 118 4.89 0.75 11.51
N ALA A 119 6.00 0.86 12.25
CA ALA A 119 6.35 2.11 12.94
C ALA A 119 6.54 3.27 11.95
N GLU A 120 7.24 3.03 10.84
CA GLU A 120 7.45 4.02 9.80
C GLU A 120 6.15 4.38 9.07
N MET A 121 5.35 3.38 8.69
CA MET A 121 4.06 3.59 8.01
C MET A 121 3.09 4.40 8.86
N LEU A 122 2.97 4.11 10.16
CA LEU A 122 2.13 4.90 11.06
C LEU A 122 2.61 6.36 11.16
N ARG A 123 3.92 6.59 11.23
CA ARG A 123 4.50 7.94 11.22
C ARG A 123 4.31 8.66 9.87
N ALA A 124 4.03 7.93 8.81
CA ALA A 124 3.67 8.47 7.50
C ALA A 124 2.16 8.57 7.26
N GLY A 125 1.32 8.33 8.27
CA GLY A 125 -0.14 8.42 8.14
C GLY A 125 -0.81 7.21 7.49
N ILE A 126 -0.08 6.12 7.28
CA ILE A 126 -0.59 4.90 6.66
C ILE A 126 -1.31 4.06 7.72
N THR A 127 -2.59 3.78 7.50
CA THR A 127 -3.44 2.97 8.39
C THR A 127 -3.73 1.58 7.83
N CYS A 128 -3.47 1.39 6.53
CA CYS A 128 -3.67 0.13 5.84
C CYS A 128 -2.52 -0.11 4.84
N PHE A 129 -2.00 -1.33 4.80
CA PHE A 129 -0.97 -1.70 3.84
C PHE A 129 -1.24 -3.07 3.23
N ALA A 130 -0.76 -3.28 2.00
CA ALA A 130 -0.70 -4.58 1.37
C ALA A 130 0.74 -5.09 1.42
N ASP A 131 0.95 -6.29 2.00
CA ASP A 131 2.27 -6.89 2.11
C ASP A 131 2.39 -8.16 1.27
N LEU A 132 3.48 -8.29 0.54
CA LEU A 132 3.88 -9.50 -0.15
C LEU A 132 5.23 -9.96 0.40
N SER A 133 5.18 -10.86 1.38
CA SER A 133 6.35 -11.47 1.98
C SER A 133 6.17 -13.00 2.05
N LEU A 134 7.26 -13.75 2.00
CA LEU A 134 7.26 -15.12 2.50
C LEU A 134 7.06 -15.09 4.03
N HIS A 135 6.49 -16.14 4.61
CA HIS A 135 6.02 -16.16 5.99
C HIS A 135 4.93 -15.11 6.29
N PRO A 136 3.84 -15.09 5.49
CA PRO A 136 2.77 -14.08 5.60
C PRO A 136 2.08 -14.08 6.96
N GLU A 137 2.10 -15.20 7.70
CA GLU A 137 1.61 -15.30 9.07
C GLU A 137 2.30 -14.35 10.04
N GLU A 138 3.61 -14.09 9.84
CA GLU A 138 4.35 -13.16 10.70
C GLU A 138 3.96 -11.71 10.43
N ALA A 139 3.76 -11.35 9.16
CA ALA A 139 3.26 -10.02 8.79
C ALA A 139 1.84 -9.79 9.31
N ALA A 140 0.95 -10.79 9.21
CA ALA A 140 -0.40 -10.73 9.75
C ALA A 140 -0.42 -10.55 11.28
N ARG A 141 0.40 -11.33 12.02
CA ARG A 141 0.54 -11.20 13.47
C ARG A 141 1.06 -9.84 13.89
N ALA A 142 2.09 -9.33 13.21
CA ALA A 142 2.64 -8.01 13.49
C ALA A 142 1.61 -6.90 13.28
N ALA A 143 0.86 -6.94 12.17
CA ALA A 143 -0.22 -5.99 11.88
C ALA A 143 -1.34 -6.06 12.93
N ALA A 144 -1.79 -7.28 13.30
CA ALA A 144 -2.83 -7.49 14.30
C ALA A 144 -2.40 -6.97 15.68
N ALA A 145 -1.15 -7.22 16.10
CA ALA A 145 -0.59 -6.77 17.37
C ALA A 145 -0.47 -5.22 17.42
N ALA A 146 -0.11 -4.58 16.33
CA ALA A 146 -0.04 -3.13 16.21
C ALA A 146 -1.43 -2.49 15.97
N HIS A 147 -2.49 -3.27 15.86
CA HIS A 147 -3.83 -2.82 15.50
C HIS A 147 -3.91 -2.07 14.17
N VAL A 148 -3.01 -2.35 13.23
CA VAL A 148 -3.00 -1.77 11.88
C VAL A 148 -3.76 -2.68 10.93
N ARG A 149 -4.48 -2.10 9.98
CA ARG A 149 -5.15 -2.87 8.94
C ARG A 149 -4.15 -3.35 7.90
N ALA A 150 -4.27 -4.60 7.46
CA ALA A 150 -3.39 -5.17 6.45
C ALA A 150 -4.15 -6.02 5.42
N ALA A 151 -3.68 -5.99 4.19
CA ALA A 151 -3.96 -6.98 3.17
C ALA A 151 -2.70 -7.83 2.99
N ILE A 152 -2.78 -9.11 3.34
CA ILE A 152 -1.62 -10.00 3.38
C ILE A 152 -1.69 -10.95 2.19
N ALA A 153 -0.62 -10.98 1.41
CA ALA A 153 -0.49 -11.88 0.29
C ALA A 153 -0.35 -13.33 0.76
N LEU A 154 -1.00 -14.22 0.06
CA LEU A 154 -0.81 -15.66 0.12
C LEU A 154 0.11 -16.04 -1.05
N PRO A 155 1.43 -16.17 -0.82
CA PRO A 155 2.38 -16.41 -1.90
C PRO A 155 2.23 -17.83 -2.44
N VAL A 156 2.23 -17.97 -3.76
CA VAL A 156 2.18 -19.28 -4.43
C VAL A 156 3.31 -19.40 -5.44
N SER A 157 4.09 -20.49 -5.35
CA SER A 157 5.23 -20.77 -6.21
C SER A 157 5.27 -22.26 -6.62
N GLU A 158 5.74 -22.54 -7.80
CA GLU A 158 6.10 -23.91 -8.22
C GLU A 158 7.46 -24.33 -7.68
N ALA A 159 8.39 -23.38 -7.60
CA ALA A 159 9.69 -23.61 -7.03
C ALA A 159 9.62 -23.65 -5.50
N PRO A 160 10.46 -24.46 -4.86
CA PRO A 160 10.62 -24.44 -3.40
C PRO A 160 10.99 -23.03 -2.89
N THR A 161 10.40 -22.66 -1.78
CA THR A 161 10.71 -21.41 -1.06
C THR A 161 10.97 -21.72 0.42
N PRO A 162 11.55 -20.80 1.20
CA PRO A 162 11.64 -20.97 2.66
C PRO A 162 10.30 -21.19 3.36
N TRP A 163 9.19 -20.81 2.74
CA TRP A 163 7.85 -20.97 3.30
C TRP A 163 7.19 -22.30 2.93
N ALA A 164 7.39 -22.82 1.69
CA ALA A 164 6.78 -24.09 1.26
C ALA A 164 7.57 -24.74 0.11
N GLU A 165 7.58 -26.07 0.05
CA GLU A 165 8.41 -26.84 -0.87
C GLU A 165 7.80 -27.06 -2.27
N SER A 166 6.52 -26.77 -2.47
CA SER A 166 5.82 -26.98 -3.73
C SER A 166 4.55 -26.14 -3.83
N ALA A 167 4.02 -25.99 -5.04
CA ALA A 167 2.75 -25.30 -5.27
C ALA A 167 1.60 -25.86 -4.43
N THR A 168 1.55 -27.20 -4.26
CA THR A 168 0.54 -27.83 -3.41
C THR A 168 0.73 -27.46 -1.93
N ALA A 169 1.96 -27.43 -1.44
CA ALA A 169 2.26 -27.03 -0.07
C ALA A 169 1.97 -25.55 0.16
N HIS A 170 2.28 -24.67 -0.82
CA HIS A 170 1.92 -23.27 -0.80
C HIS A 170 0.40 -23.07 -0.67
N LEU A 171 -0.39 -23.70 -1.53
CA LEU A 171 -1.85 -23.57 -1.48
C LEU A 171 -2.43 -24.12 -0.17
N ALA A 172 -1.96 -25.26 0.32
CA ALA A 172 -2.43 -25.83 1.59
C ALA A 172 -2.09 -24.92 2.80
N ARG A 173 -0.95 -24.21 2.77
CA ARG A 173 -0.63 -23.20 3.80
C ARG A 173 -1.50 -21.96 3.64
N ALA A 174 -1.72 -21.52 2.40
CA ALA A 174 -2.58 -20.38 2.09
C ALA A 174 -4.02 -20.59 2.58
N GLU A 175 -4.61 -21.77 2.33
CA GLU A 175 -5.95 -22.13 2.80
C GLU A 175 -6.05 -22.13 4.34
N ARG A 176 -5.03 -22.64 5.04
CA ARG A 176 -4.98 -22.58 6.51
C ARG A 176 -4.92 -21.14 7.03
N LEU A 177 -4.09 -20.31 6.41
CA LEU A 177 -3.98 -18.90 6.80
C LEU A 177 -5.28 -18.14 6.50
N TRP A 178 -5.94 -18.48 5.38
CA TRP A 178 -7.25 -17.97 5.05
C TRP A 178 -8.27 -18.28 6.17
N ASP A 179 -8.34 -19.52 6.61
CA ASP A 179 -9.26 -19.93 7.68
C ASP A 179 -8.94 -19.24 9.03
N GLU A 180 -7.66 -19.01 9.33
CA GLU A 180 -7.23 -18.31 10.54
C GLU A 180 -7.68 -16.86 10.58
N TYR A 181 -7.57 -16.14 9.44
CA TYR A 181 -7.75 -14.68 9.43
C TYR A 181 -9.04 -14.19 8.75
N ARG A 182 -9.79 -15.01 8.04
CA ARG A 182 -11.00 -14.59 7.31
C ARG A 182 -12.05 -13.88 8.15
N SER A 183 -12.03 -14.09 9.46
CA SER A 183 -12.96 -13.46 10.42
C SER A 183 -12.39 -12.19 11.08
N ASP A 184 -11.10 -11.88 10.92
CA ASP A 184 -10.53 -10.63 11.47
C ASP A 184 -10.89 -9.46 10.53
N PRO A 185 -11.66 -8.47 11.00
CA PRO A 185 -12.09 -7.36 10.15
C PRO A 185 -10.94 -6.43 9.73
N ARG A 186 -9.74 -6.60 10.30
CA ARG A 186 -8.55 -5.80 9.98
C ARG A 186 -7.62 -6.48 9.00
N ILE A 187 -7.67 -7.81 8.88
CA ILE A 187 -6.80 -8.58 8.00
C ILE A 187 -7.61 -9.05 6.78
N ALA A 188 -7.22 -8.57 5.61
CA ALA A 188 -7.68 -9.09 4.33
C ALA A 188 -6.60 -10.01 3.76
N LEU A 189 -7.00 -11.01 2.98
CA LEU A 189 -6.07 -11.94 2.35
C LEU A 189 -6.28 -11.92 0.83
N TYR A 190 -5.20 -12.12 0.07
CA TYR A 190 -5.25 -12.22 -1.38
C TYR A 190 -4.16 -13.16 -1.90
N PHE A 191 -4.41 -13.85 -3.02
CA PHE A 191 -3.38 -14.71 -3.63
C PHE A 191 -2.38 -13.89 -4.43
N ALA A 192 -1.11 -14.25 -4.31
CA ALA A 192 -0.01 -13.64 -5.07
C ALA A 192 0.91 -14.73 -5.65
N PRO A 193 0.70 -15.15 -6.91
CA PRO A 193 1.66 -15.99 -7.60
C PRO A 193 3.02 -15.29 -7.71
N LEU A 194 4.10 -15.99 -7.29
CA LEU A 194 5.46 -15.47 -7.28
C LEU A 194 6.10 -15.63 -8.67
N VAL A 195 5.90 -14.65 -9.52
CA VAL A 195 6.32 -14.68 -10.93
C VAL A 195 7.83 -14.86 -11.08
N SER A 196 8.63 -14.21 -10.24
CA SER A 196 10.09 -14.32 -10.21
C SER A 196 10.61 -15.74 -9.94
N HIS A 197 9.76 -16.63 -9.43
CA HIS A 197 10.08 -18.04 -9.16
C HIS A 197 9.54 -19.00 -10.25
N GLY A 198 9.04 -18.46 -11.35
CA GLY A 198 8.38 -19.21 -12.40
C GLY A 198 6.91 -19.53 -12.09
N VAL A 199 6.03 -19.30 -13.05
CA VAL A 199 4.58 -19.53 -12.91
C VAL A 199 4.06 -20.13 -14.19
N SER A 200 3.53 -21.35 -14.14
CA SER A 200 2.87 -21.96 -15.30
C SER A 200 1.41 -21.52 -15.42
N GLU A 201 0.83 -21.65 -16.61
CA GLU A 201 -0.60 -21.46 -16.82
C GLU A 201 -1.44 -22.43 -15.97
N ALA A 202 -0.94 -23.64 -15.75
CA ALA A 202 -1.60 -24.63 -14.90
C ALA A 202 -1.68 -24.14 -13.44
N LEU A 203 -0.59 -23.56 -12.92
CA LEU A 203 -0.59 -22.95 -11.59
C LEU A 203 -1.54 -21.77 -11.52
N LEU A 204 -1.48 -20.85 -12.46
CA LEU A 204 -2.38 -19.68 -12.50
C LEU A 204 -3.85 -20.09 -12.55
N THR A 205 -4.18 -21.11 -13.36
CA THR A 205 -5.55 -21.67 -13.42
C THR A 205 -5.97 -22.28 -12.08
N ARG A 206 -5.06 -22.97 -11.39
CA ARG A 206 -5.33 -23.54 -10.07
C ARG A 206 -5.53 -22.46 -9.02
N VAL A 207 -4.65 -21.44 -8.99
CA VAL A 207 -4.80 -20.29 -8.09
C VAL A 207 -6.12 -19.55 -8.33
N ARG A 208 -6.48 -19.32 -9.60
CA ARG A 208 -7.75 -18.68 -9.94
C ARG A 208 -8.93 -19.48 -9.39
N ARG A 209 -8.93 -20.81 -9.57
CA ARG A 209 -10.02 -21.66 -9.07
C ARG A 209 -10.16 -21.58 -7.55
N VAL A 210 -9.06 -21.71 -6.79
CA VAL A 210 -9.08 -21.59 -5.34
C VAL A 210 -9.52 -20.19 -4.90
N ALA A 211 -9.05 -19.15 -5.59
CA ALA A 211 -9.47 -17.78 -5.32
C ALA A 211 -10.98 -17.56 -5.59
N ASP A 212 -11.54 -18.20 -6.63
CA ASP A 212 -12.98 -18.16 -6.92
C ASP A 212 -13.79 -18.85 -5.81
N GLU A 213 -13.34 -20.01 -5.33
CA GLU A 213 -13.98 -20.76 -4.25
C GLU A 213 -14.00 -19.99 -2.93
N LEU A 214 -12.98 -19.18 -2.68
CA LEU A 214 -12.83 -18.39 -1.44
C LEU A 214 -13.31 -16.92 -1.57
N ASP A 215 -13.79 -16.50 -2.73
CA ASP A 215 -14.06 -15.09 -3.07
C ASP A 215 -12.84 -14.18 -2.80
N ALA A 216 -11.65 -14.71 -3.07
CA ALA A 216 -10.39 -14.04 -2.84
C ALA A 216 -9.91 -13.24 -4.04
N ARG A 217 -9.17 -12.17 -3.77
CA ARG A 217 -8.49 -11.36 -4.78
C ARG A 217 -7.20 -12.03 -5.22
N ILE A 218 -6.71 -11.64 -6.41
CA ILE A 218 -5.41 -12.07 -6.95
C ILE A 218 -4.62 -10.82 -7.32
N ALA A 219 -3.36 -10.75 -6.91
CA ALA A 219 -2.43 -9.72 -7.34
C ALA A 219 -1.23 -10.34 -8.07
N LEU A 220 -0.72 -9.65 -9.08
CA LEU A 220 0.38 -10.13 -9.91
C LEU A 220 1.30 -8.97 -10.30
N HIS A 221 2.62 -9.19 -10.24
CA HIS A 221 3.61 -8.28 -10.81
C HIS A 221 3.63 -8.41 -12.33
N LEU A 222 3.16 -7.38 -13.02
CA LEU A 222 2.99 -7.43 -14.47
C LEU A 222 4.30 -7.40 -15.24
N GLU A 223 5.28 -6.60 -14.79
CA GLU A 223 6.58 -6.53 -15.45
C GLU A 223 7.28 -7.89 -15.48
N GLU A 224 7.28 -8.59 -14.34
CA GLU A 224 7.86 -9.92 -14.23
C GLU A 224 7.08 -10.93 -15.08
N PHE A 225 5.75 -10.83 -15.12
CA PHE A 225 4.91 -11.71 -15.93
C PHE A 225 5.11 -11.49 -17.43
N ALA A 226 5.17 -10.24 -17.88
CA ALA A 226 5.46 -9.90 -19.26
C ALA A 226 6.83 -10.44 -19.70
N ALA A 227 7.86 -10.31 -18.85
CA ALA A 227 9.19 -10.82 -19.14
C ALA A 227 9.26 -12.36 -19.26
N LEU A 228 8.37 -13.10 -18.59
CA LEU A 228 8.28 -14.56 -18.71
C LEU A 228 7.58 -14.98 -20.01
N THR A 229 6.57 -14.25 -20.44
CA THR A 229 5.70 -14.63 -21.56
C THR A 229 6.21 -14.13 -22.90
N GLU A 230 6.94 -13.03 -22.90
CA GLU A 230 7.58 -12.44 -24.08
C GLU A 230 9.09 -12.27 -23.80
N PRO A 231 9.85 -13.37 -23.73
CA PRO A 231 11.28 -13.27 -23.50
C PRO A 231 11.90 -12.44 -24.63
N SER A 232 12.53 -11.35 -24.27
CA SER A 232 13.33 -10.54 -25.18
C SER A 232 14.29 -11.47 -25.90
N GLY A 233 14.30 -11.48 -27.24
CA GLY A 233 15.28 -12.23 -28.01
C GLY A 233 16.71 -11.91 -27.54
N PRO A 234 17.75 -12.66 -27.94
CA PRO A 234 19.10 -12.49 -27.44
C PRO A 234 19.48 -11.03 -27.54
N GLY A 235 19.61 -10.38 -26.36
CA GLY A 235 19.89 -8.95 -26.26
C GLY A 235 21.16 -8.64 -27.05
N PRO A 236 21.21 -7.53 -27.81
CA PRO A 236 22.41 -7.08 -28.46
C PRO A 236 23.49 -6.88 -27.41
N GLN A 237 24.71 -7.29 -27.74
CA GLN A 237 25.91 -6.95 -26.98
C GLN A 237 26.09 -5.43 -27.05
N GLY A 238 25.61 -4.72 -26.06
CA GLY A 238 25.67 -3.25 -25.94
C GLY A 238 24.62 -2.82 -24.93
N ALA A 239 24.99 -1.92 -24.01
CA ALA A 239 24.07 -1.41 -23.04
C ALA A 239 22.77 -0.93 -23.71
N PRO A 240 21.59 -1.47 -23.38
CA PRO A 240 20.36 -0.97 -23.97
C PRO A 240 20.12 0.43 -23.45
N GLY A 241 20.05 1.39 -24.35
CA GLY A 241 19.47 2.69 -24.07
C GLY A 241 18.04 2.48 -23.58
N VAL A 242 17.53 3.45 -22.85
CA VAL A 242 16.18 3.54 -22.25
C VAL A 242 15.02 3.26 -23.24
N GLU A 243 15.32 3.02 -24.49
CA GLU A 243 14.34 2.87 -25.58
C GLU A 243 13.78 1.44 -25.77
N ASP A 244 14.40 0.40 -25.24
CA ASP A 244 14.03 -1.00 -25.57
C ASP A 244 13.03 -1.67 -24.62
N SER A 245 12.68 -1.05 -23.50
CA SER A 245 11.55 -1.53 -22.66
C SER A 245 10.18 -1.04 -23.14
N ALA A 246 10.10 -0.38 -24.28
CA ALA A 246 8.99 0.49 -24.66
C ALA A 246 8.11 -0.01 -25.80
N ARG A 247 8.01 -1.31 -26.10
CA ARG A 247 7.01 -1.72 -27.12
C ARG A 247 6.65 -3.20 -27.08
N ALA A 248 5.80 -3.60 -26.16
CA ALA A 248 4.81 -4.61 -26.52
C ALA A 248 3.72 -3.93 -27.37
N PRO A 249 3.31 -4.49 -28.53
CA PRO A 249 2.25 -3.89 -29.32
C PRO A 249 0.93 -3.84 -28.55
N PRO A 250 0.00 -2.88 -28.90
CA PRO A 250 -1.29 -2.74 -28.21
C PRO A 250 -2.03 -4.08 -28.11
N GLY A 251 -2.41 -4.46 -26.89
CA GLY A 251 -2.93 -5.80 -26.63
C GLY A 251 -1.84 -6.86 -26.58
N SER A 252 -0.81 -6.62 -25.78
CA SER A 252 0.33 -7.49 -25.54
C SER A 252 -0.06 -8.96 -25.36
N GLY A 253 0.80 -9.87 -25.79
CA GLY A 253 0.57 -11.31 -25.70
C GLY A 253 0.25 -11.76 -24.28
N TRP A 254 0.97 -11.21 -23.31
CA TRP A 254 0.78 -11.48 -21.88
C TRP A 254 -0.60 -11.03 -21.36
N LEU A 255 -1.14 -9.91 -21.84
CA LEU A 255 -2.46 -9.43 -21.40
C LEU A 255 -3.59 -10.32 -22.00
N ARG A 256 -3.43 -10.78 -23.25
CA ARG A 256 -4.33 -11.78 -23.85
C ARG A 256 -4.27 -13.11 -23.08
N GLN A 257 -3.11 -13.52 -22.61
CA GLN A 257 -2.94 -14.72 -21.79
C GLN A 257 -3.64 -14.58 -20.44
N LEU A 258 -3.47 -13.46 -19.72
CA LEU A 258 -4.20 -13.21 -18.47
C LEU A 258 -5.72 -13.25 -18.68
N ARG A 259 -6.19 -12.71 -19.82
CA ARG A 259 -7.60 -12.76 -20.19
C ARG A 259 -8.07 -14.19 -20.47
N SER A 260 -7.33 -14.97 -21.24
CA SER A 260 -7.68 -16.38 -21.57
C SER A 260 -7.72 -17.26 -20.31
N LEU A 261 -6.87 -16.99 -19.33
CA LEU A 261 -6.85 -17.65 -18.02
C LEU A 261 -7.98 -17.16 -17.08
N GLY A 262 -8.79 -16.16 -17.50
CA GLY A 262 -9.85 -15.59 -16.69
C GLY A 262 -9.37 -14.79 -15.47
N LEU A 263 -8.12 -14.34 -15.47
CA LEU A 263 -7.54 -13.52 -14.40
C LEU A 263 -7.93 -12.06 -14.54
N LEU A 264 -8.17 -11.58 -15.77
CA LEU A 264 -8.58 -10.21 -16.04
C LEU A 264 -10.04 -10.00 -15.64
N ARG A 265 -10.28 -9.56 -14.40
CA ARG A 265 -11.61 -9.40 -13.80
C ARG A 265 -11.62 -8.41 -12.65
N ALA A 266 -12.80 -8.06 -12.17
CA ALA A 266 -12.93 -7.40 -10.86
C ALA A 266 -12.30 -8.30 -9.77
N GLY A 267 -11.49 -7.73 -8.90
CA GLY A 267 -10.72 -8.52 -7.92
C GLY A 267 -9.31 -8.90 -8.36
N PHE A 268 -8.91 -8.59 -9.60
CA PHE A 268 -7.52 -8.65 -10.02
C PHE A 268 -6.80 -7.33 -9.75
N THR A 269 -5.59 -7.40 -9.22
CA THR A 269 -4.73 -6.24 -8.97
C THR A 269 -3.41 -6.42 -9.73
N ALA A 270 -3.18 -5.52 -10.68
CA ALA A 270 -1.94 -5.41 -11.43
C ALA A 270 -0.94 -4.57 -10.65
N ILE A 271 0.23 -5.12 -10.30
CA ILE A 271 1.30 -4.42 -9.60
C ILE A 271 2.42 -4.12 -10.60
N GLY A 272 2.93 -2.86 -10.60
CA GLY A 272 4.03 -2.47 -11.47
C GLY A 272 3.65 -2.49 -12.96
N ALA A 273 2.70 -1.66 -13.34
CA ALA A 273 2.20 -1.59 -14.73
C ALA A 273 3.16 -0.80 -15.66
N THR A 274 4.48 -0.88 -15.42
CA THR A 274 5.54 -0.15 -16.16
C THR A 274 5.60 -0.57 -17.64
N VAL A 275 5.17 -1.79 -17.95
CA VAL A 275 5.13 -2.36 -19.30
C VAL A 275 3.83 -2.05 -20.05
N CYS A 276 2.83 -1.46 -19.38
CA CYS A 276 1.53 -1.15 -19.98
C CYS A 276 1.59 0.13 -20.81
N ASP A 277 0.97 0.11 -21.97
CA ASP A 277 0.58 1.31 -22.71
C ASP A 277 -0.84 1.78 -22.28
N GLU A 278 -1.34 2.84 -22.90
CA GLU A 278 -2.67 3.41 -22.58
C GLU A 278 -3.80 2.42 -22.91
N ALA A 279 -3.67 1.67 -23.99
CA ALA A 279 -4.68 0.67 -24.40
C ALA A 279 -4.71 -0.52 -23.43
N ASP A 280 -3.57 -0.92 -22.91
CA ASP A 280 -3.46 -1.97 -21.89
C ASP A 280 -4.11 -1.52 -20.57
N LEU A 281 -3.85 -0.28 -20.15
CA LEU A 281 -4.47 0.30 -18.95
C LEU A 281 -5.99 0.43 -19.08
N GLU A 282 -6.48 0.85 -20.26
CA GLU A 282 -7.92 0.87 -20.55
C GLU A 282 -8.53 -0.54 -20.53
N LEU A 283 -7.82 -1.55 -21.03
CA LEU A 283 -8.30 -2.93 -21.03
C LEU A 283 -8.40 -3.46 -19.60
N LEU A 284 -7.40 -3.21 -18.75
CA LEU A 284 -7.43 -3.51 -17.31
C LEU A 284 -8.64 -2.84 -16.64
N ALA A 285 -8.85 -1.55 -16.90
CA ALA A 285 -9.96 -0.77 -16.36
C ALA A 285 -11.33 -1.33 -16.78
N ARG A 286 -11.51 -1.64 -18.08
CA ARG A 286 -12.75 -2.24 -18.62
C ARG A 286 -13.12 -3.57 -17.97
N HIS A 287 -12.13 -4.34 -17.51
CA HIS A 287 -12.36 -5.59 -16.78
C HIS A 287 -12.51 -5.39 -15.26
N GLY A 288 -12.47 -4.15 -14.78
CA GLY A 288 -12.59 -3.82 -13.36
C GLY A 288 -11.36 -4.20 -12.54
N ALA A 289 -10.21 -4.44 -13.18
CA ALA A 289 -8.94 -4.64 -12.53
C ALA A 289 -8.44 -3.34 -11.88
N SER A 290 -7.71 -3.46 -10.79
CA SER A 290 -7.00 -2.34 -10.15
C SER A 290 -5.54 -2.33 -10.60
N VAL A 291 -4.94 -1.13 -10.63
CA VAL A 291 -3.53 -0.96 -10.97
C VAL A 291 -2.83 -0.26 -9.81
N VAL A 292 -1.75 -0.86 -9.30
CA VAL A 292 -0.89 -0.27 -8.26
C VAL A 292 0.42 0.17 -8.91
N SER A 293 0.72 1.46 -8.79
CA SER A 293 1.99 2.06 -9.21
C SER A 293 2.86 2.32 -7.99
N CYS A 294 4.18 2.12 -8.14
CA CYS A 294 5.18 2.39 -7.12
C CYS A 294 6.24 3.37 -7.67
N PRO A 295 5.87 4.65 -7.87
CA PRO A 295 6.65 5.60 -8.65
C PRO A 295 8.12 5.72 -8.28
N GLN A 296 8.46 5.75 -6.99
CA GLN A 296 9.85 5.89 -6.56
C GLN A 296 10.68 4.65 -6.83
N ALA A 297 10.12 3.46 -6.57
CA ALA A 297 10.80 2.21 -6.89
C ALA A 297 11.02 2.07 -8.39
N ASP A 298 10.00 2.38 -9.20
CA ASP A 298 10.06 2.33 -10.65
C ASP A 298 11.16 3.25 -11.20
N LEU A 299 11.20 4.52 -10.75
CA LEU A 299 12.23 5.49 -11.16
C LEU A 299 13.63 5.06 -10.74
N ARG A 300 13.81 4.58 -9.52
CA ARG A 300 15.13 4.14 -9.03
C ARG A 300 15.65 2.91 -9.76
N LEU A 301 14.76 2.05 -10.25
CA LEU A 301 15.08 0.85 -11.04
C LEU A 301 15.09 1.13 -12.54
N GLY A 302 15.02 2.42 -12.96
CA GLY A 302 15.12 2.84 -14.35
C GLY A 302 13.89 2.53 -15.20
N ALA A 303 12.76 2.22 -14.58
CA ALA A 303 11.51 1.96 -15.29
C ALA A 303 10.70 3.25 -15.50
N ARG A 304 9.75 3.18 -16.45
CA ARG A 304 8.75 4.25 -16.63
C ARG A 304 7.70 4.19 -15.54
N VAL A 305 7.25 5.34 -15.05
CA VAL A 305 6.07 5.40 -14.20
C VAL A 305 4.83 5.44 -15.11
N PRO A 306 3.94 4.43 -15.03
CA PRO A 306 2.74 4.42 -15.85
C PRO A 306 1.79 5.53 -15.43
N VAL A 307 1.15 6.19 -16.42
CA VAL A 307 0.13 7.22 -16.17
C VAL A 307 -1.20 6.57 -15.80
N VAL A 308 -1.23 5.91 -14.64
CA VAL A 308 -2.38 5.13 -14.15
C VAL A 308 -3.61 6.01 -13.89
N ALA A 309 -3.41 7.31 -13.78
CA ALA A 309 -4.45 8.26 -13.40
C ALA A 309 -5.39 8.70 -14.54
N ARG A 310 -4.99 8.51 -15.81
CA ARG A 310 -5.84 8.89 -16.94
C ARG A 310 -6.74 7.71 -17.32
N GLY A 311 -7.97 7.71 -16.84
CA GLY A 311 -9.01 6.74 -17.24
C GLY A 311 -9.17 5.52 -16.34
N VAL A 312 -8.39 5.39 -15.25
CA VAL A 312 -8.55 4.27 -14.30
C VAL A 312 -9.00 4.80 -12.95
N ASP A 313 -10.32 4.75 -12.68
CA ASP A 313 -10.88 5.10 -11.36
C ASP A 313 -10.32 4.24 -10.21
N ARG A 314 -9.60 3.17 -10.53
CA ARG A 314 -9.03 2.18 -9.61
C ARG A 314 -7.50 2.21 -9.60
N GLY A 315 -6.89 3.35 -9.94
CA GLY A 315 -5.46 3.58 -9.74
C GLY A 315 -5.13 3.72 -8.26
N ALA A 316 -4.04 3.08 -7.83
CA ALA A 316 -3.56 3.08 -6.45
C ALA A 316 -2.05 3.29 -6.39
N LEU A 317 -1.57 3.69 -5.22
CA LEU A 317 -0.15 3.85 -4.93
C LEU A 317 0.33 2.81 -3.93
N GLY A 318 1.53 2.31 -4.17
CA GLY A 318 2.29 1.46 -3.27
C GLY A 318 3.72 1.98 -3.16
N THR A 319 4.47 1.50 -2.17
CA THR A 319 5.87 1.87 -1.99
C THR A 319 6.84 0.82 -2.50
N ASP A 320 6.34 -0.36 -2.89
CA ASP A 320 7.19 -1.51 -3.21
C ASP A 320 8.15 -1.85 -2.05
N SER A 321 9.29 -2.41 -2.34
CA SER A 321 10.33 -2.76 -1.37
C SER A 321 11.05 -1.52 -0.83
N PRO A 322 11.17 -1.32 0.50
CA PRO A 322 12.05 -0.30 1.07
C PRO A 322 13.52 -0.42 0.66
N ALA A 323 13.97 -1.59 0.25
CA ALA A 323 15.29 -1.78 -0.34
C ALA A 323 15.43 -1.09 -1.69
N ALA A 324 14.35 -1.03 -2.49
CA ALA A 324 14.29 -0.33 -3.77
C ALA A 324 13.87 1.13 -3.61
N ALA A 325 12.73 1.41 -2.99
CA ALA A 325 12.16 2.76 -2.88
C ALA A 325 12.83 3.62 -1.79
N GLY A 326 13.27 3.01 -0.71
CA GLY A 326 13.87 3.71 0.44
C GLY A 326 12.87 3.94 1.58
N ALA A 327 11.88 4.81 1.41
CA ALA A 327 10.91 5.14 2.44
C ALA A 327 9.56 4.44 2.23
N LEU A 328 8.87 4.15 3.33
CA LEU A 328 7.47 3.70 3.33
C LEU A 328 6.56 4.94 3.51
N ASP A 329 6.48 5.77 2.46
CA ASP A 329 5.80 7.07 2.49
C ASP A 329 4.94 7.27 1.24
N VAL A 330 3.65 6.98 1.37
CA VAL A 330 2.68 7.08 0.27
C VAL A 330 2.41 8.55 -0.14
N LEU A 331 2.63 9.53 0.74
CA LEU A 331 2.54 10.94 0.33
C LEU A 331 3.67 11.32 -0.64
N THR A 332 4.87 10.78 -0.41
CA THR A 332 5.98 10.97 -1.34
C THR A 332 5.72 10.23 -2.66
N GLU A 333 5.09 9.06 -2.64
CA GLU A 333 4.63 8.39 -3.87
C GLU A 333 3.57 9.22 -4.60
N ALA A 334 2.59 9.81 -3.87
CA ALA A 334 1.58 10.69 -4.44
C ALA A 334 2.19 11.93 -5.09
N ARG A 335 3.17 12.56 -4.44
CA ARG A 335 3.94 13.68 -5.00
C ARG A 335 4.68 13.28 -6.25
N THR A 336 5.36 12.13 -6.24
CA THR A 336 6.11 11.64 -7.40
C THR A 336 5.18 11.35 -8.57
N ALA A 337 4.04 10.69 -8.33
CA ALA A 337 3.02 10.46 -9.34
C ALA A 337 2.48 11.78 -9.92
N ALA A 338 2.20 12.77 -9.08
CA ALA A 338 1.72 14.07 -9.53
C ALA A 338 2.74 14.76 -10.44
N LEU A 339 4.02 14.75 -10.08
CA LEU A 339 5.09 15.40 -10.85
C LEU A 339 5.41 14.67 -12.16
N VAL A 340 5.42 13.34 -12.16
CA VAL A 340 5.86 12.53 -13.32
C VAL A 340 4.71 12.23 -14.26
N CYS A 341 3.51 11.94 -13.72
CA CYS A 341 2.34 11.56 -14.52
C CYS A 341 1.39 12.73 -14.80
N GLY A 342 1.63 13.92 -14.21
CA GLY A 342 0.78 15.10 -14.40
C GLY A 342 -0.62 14.95 -13.86
N VAL A 343 -0.80 14.15 -12.78
CA VAL A 343 -2.08 14.06 -12.07
C VAL A 343 -2.19 15.22 -11.08
N ASP A 344 -3.39 15.73 -10.84
CA ASP A 344 -3.59 16.75 -9.84
C ASP A 344 -3.47 16.22 -8.40
N ALA A 345 -3.30 17.12 -7.45
CA ALA A 345 -3.09 16.75 -6.05
C ALA A 345 -4.29 15.99 -5.45
N ALA A 346 -5.51 16.32 -5.81
CA ALA A 346 -6.70 15.64 -5.30
C ALA A 346 -6.80 14.20 -5.83
N GLN A 347 -6.45 13.99 -7.10
CA GLN A 347 -6.37 12.67 -7.69
C GLN A 347 -5.24 11.84 -7.08
N ALA A 348 -4.06 12.43 -6.85
CA ALA A 348 -2.95 11.76 -6.18
C ALA A 348 -3.34 11.32 -4.75
N LEU A 349 -4.03 12.18 -3.98
CA LEU A 349 -4.56 11.82 -2.66
C LEU A 349 -5.65 10.74 -2.74
N ARG A 350 -6.50 10.76 -3.76
CA ARG A 350 -7.47 9.69 -3.99
C ARG A 350 -6.79 8.36 -4.25
N MET A 351 -5.72 8.33 -5.05
CA MET A 351 -4.92 7.11 -5.28
C MET A 351 -4.25 6.60 -4.00
N ALA A 352 -3.80 7.51 -3.14
CA ALA A 352 -3.18 7.22 -1.84
C ALA A 352 -4.18 6.81 -0.74
N THR A 353 -5.48 6.87 -0.99
CA THR A 353 -6.55 6.60 -0.01
C THR A 353 -7.60 5.65 -0.59
N LEU A 354 -8.68 6.19 -1.20
CA LEU A 354 -9.79 5.41 -1.72
C LEU A 354 -9.40 4.49 -2.89
N GLY A 355 -8.47 4.92 -3.75
CA GLY A 355 -7.90 4.09 -4.82
C GLY A 355 -7.17 2.87 -4.25
N GLY A 356 -6.29 3.09 -3.26
CA GLY A 356 -5.63 2.01 -2.54
C GLY A 356 -6.62 1.05 -1.87
N ALA A 357 -7.63 1.59 -1.18
CA ALA A 357 -8.68 0.80 -0.57
C ALA A 357 -9.46 -0.04 -1.62
N ALA A 358 -9.74 0.52 -2.79
CA ALA A 358 -10.41 -0.18 -3.89
C ALA A 358 -9.55 -1.31 -4.45
N ALA A 359 -8.25 -1.08 -4.63
CA ALA A 359 -7.30 -2.09 -5.07
C ALA A 359 -7.25 -3.29 -4.13
N LEU A 360 -7.45 -3.06 -2.84
CA LEU A 360 -7.45 -4.09 -1.80
C LEU A 360 -8.87 -4.68 -1.51
N GLY A 361 -9.93 -4.20 -2.19
CA GLY A 361 -11.30 -4.63 -1.93
C GLY A 361 -11.91 -4.06 -0.64
N LEU A 362 -11.32 -2.99 -0.11
CA LEU A 362 -11.70 -2.39 1.17
C LEU A 362 -12.41 -1.04 1.04
N ALA A 363 -12.74 -0.57 -0.18
CA ALA A 363 -13.33 0.75 -0.42
C ALA A 363 -14.67 0.99 0.30
N ALA A 364 -15.44 -0.07 0.56
CA ALA A 364 -16.67 0.02 1.36
C ALA A 364 -16.40 0.23 2.87
N ARG A 365 -15.17 0.01 3.32
CA ARG A 365 -14.78 0.05 4.73
C ARG A 365 -13.90 1.23 5.10
N ILE A 366 -13.00 1.66 4.20
CA ILE A 366 -11.97 2.70 4.43
C ILE A 366 -11.73 3.56 3.18
N GLY A 367 -10.84 4.54 3.28
CA GLY A 367 -10.33 5.33 2.16
C GLY A 367 -11.11 6.61 1.88
N SER A 368 -12.23 6.86 2.56
CA SER A 368 -12.97 8.13 2.54
C SER A 368 -13.66 8.37 3.88
N LEU A 369 -13.96 9.64 4.20
CA LEU A 369 -14.62 10.03 5.44
C LEU A 369 -16.15 10.04 5.25
N GLU A 370 -16.74 8.85 5.29
CA GLU A 370 -18.19 8.67 5.12
C GLU A 370 -18.76 7.95 6.34
N PRO A 371 -19.97 8.35 6.81
CA PRO A 371 -20.66 7.65 7.89
C PRO A 371 -20.79 6.14 7.61
N GLY A 372 -20.50 5.33 8.63
CA GLY A 372 -20.52 3.87 8.55
C GLY A 372 -19.16 3.23 8.21
N LYS A 373 -18.22 3.96 7.59
CA LYS A 373 -16.85 3.46 7.37
C LYS A 373 -16.06 3.40 8.66
N ALA A 374 -15.00 2.61 8.68
CA ALA A 374 -14.08 2.57 9.80
C ALA A 374 -13.38 3.93 9.97
N ALA A 375 -13.17 4.33 11.20
CA ALA A 375 -12.43 5.55 11.54
C ALA A 375 -10.91 5.29 11.44
N ASP A 376 -10.46 4.95 10.22
CA ASP A 376 -9.05 4.89 9.84
C ASP A 376 -8.69 6.30 9.34
N LEU A 377 -7.93 7.07 10.13
CA LEU A 377 -7.78 8.51 10.00
C LEU A 377 -6.31 8.93 10.14
N ALA A 378 -5.91 9.98 9.44
CA ALA A 378 -4.63 10.65 9.63
C ALA A 378 -4.83 12.15 9.80
N CYS A 379 -4.00 12.77 10.62
CA CYS A 379 -4.01 14.20 10.89
C CYS A 379 -2.64 14.79 10.56
N ILE A 380 -2.60 15.79 9.67
CA ILE A 380 -1.36 16.42 9.19
C ILE A 380 -1.34 17.88 9.64
N ASP A 381 -0.29 18.29 10.35
CA ASP A 381 -0.07 19.69 10.75
C ASP A 381 0.40 20.52 9.55
N LEU A 382 -0.42 21.44 9.10
CA LEU A 382 -0.08 22.43 8.06
C LEU A 382 0.36 23.77 8.65
N GLY A 383 0.58 23.85 9.96
CA GLY A 383 1.13 25.02 10.61
C GLY A 383 2.67 25.08 10.49
N GLY A 384 3.24 26.16 11.04
CA GLY A 384 4.69 26.36 11.05
C GLY A 384 5.24 27.00 9.78
N LEU A 385 6.55 26.84 9.54
CA LEU A 385 7.28 27.50 8.44
C LEU A 385 6.83 27.03 7.04
N SER A 386 6.30 25.81 6.94
CA SER A 386 5.79 25.23 5.69
C SER A 386 4.28 25.43 5.52
N GLY A 387 3.65 26.22 6.39
CA GLY A 387 2.21 26.45 6.36
C GLY A 387 1.76 27.14 5.08
N ALA A 388 0.71 26.62 4.46
CA ALA A 388 0.13 27.22 3.28
C ALA A 388 -0.82 28.38 3.66
N PRO A 389 -0.62 29.60 3.15
CA PRO A 389 -1.50 30.71 3.43
C PRO A 389 -2.84 30.67 2.68
N GLY A 390 -2.98 29.77 1.71
CA GLY A 390 -4.12 29.73 0.78
C GLY A 390 -5.09 28.57 1.01
N SER A 391 -6.08 28.49 0.14
CA SER A 391 -7.15 27.47 0.15
C SER A 391 -6.80 26.17 -0.61
N GLY A 392 -5.62 26.09 -1.23
CA GLY A 392 -5.15 24.90 -1.97
C GLY A 392 -4.69 23.79 -1.04
N VAL A 393 -5.61 23.25 -0.21
CA VAL A 393 -5.27 22.28 0.83
C VAL A 393 -4.72 20.97 0.24
N HIS A 394 -5.24 20.51 -0.90
CA HIS A 394 -4.73 19.32 -1.59
C HIS A 394 -3.28 19.50 -2.02
N ASP A 395 -2.95 20.64 -2.66
CA ASP A 395 -1.59 20.99 -3.07
C ASP A 395 -0.67 21.14 -1.88
N ALA A 396 -1.14 21.77 -0.80
CA ALA A 396 -0.37 21.91 0.43
C ALA A 396 0.03 20.56 1.03
N ILE A 397 -0.84 19.54 0.95
CA ILE A 397 -0.52 18.19 1.42
C ILE A 397 0.45 17.51 0.45
N VAL A 398 0.12 17.44 -0.83
CA VAL A 398 0.89 16.65 -1.79
C VAL A 398 2.27 17.26 -2.04
N PHE A 399 2.37 18.57 -2.19
CA PHE A 399 3.64 19.23 -2.54
C PHE A 399 4.36 19.86 -1.35
N GLY A 400 3.64 20.21 -0.27
CA GLY A 400 4.19 20.92 0.88
C GLY A 400 4.43 20.07 2.11
N ALA A 401 3.58 19.09 2.39
CA ALA A 401 3.70 18.30 3.61
C ALA A 401 4.79 17.22 3.52
N ALA A 402 5.36 16.88 4.66
CA ALA A 402 6.28 15.76 4.85
C ALA A 402 5.74 14.83 5.94
N ARG A 403 6.20 13.58 5.94
CA ARG A 403 5.79 12.57 6.94
C ARG A 403 5.96 13.04 8.40
N GLY A 404 6.95 13.88 8.68
CA GLY A 404 7.16 14.45 10.01
C GLY A 404 6.06 15.41 10.48
N GLN A 405 5.13 15.81 9.61
CA GLN A 405 3.97 16.63 9.93
C GLN A 405 2.72 15.79 10.25
N VAL A 406 2.77 14.47 10.10
CA VAL A 406 1.71 13.58 10.58
C VAL A 406 1.77 13.56 12.10
N SER A 407 0.77 14.14 12.74
CA SER A 407 0.72 14.27 14.19
C SER A 407 -0.05 13.15 14.88
N ASP A 408 -1.15 12.72 14.28
CA ASP A 408 -2.03 11.72 14.88
C ASP A 408 -2.56 10.77 13.80
N VAL A 409 -2.70 9.50 14.18
CA VAL A 409 -3.26 8.44 13.34
C VAL A 409 -4.18 7.56 14.18
N TRP A 410 -5.35 7.25 13.64
CA TRP A 410 -6.28 6.32 14.26
C TRP A 410 -6.57 5.16 13.29
N THR A 411 -6.66 3.95 13.83
CA THR A 411 -7.13 2.76 13.13
C THR A 411 -8.38 2.25 13.83
N ALA A 412 -9.49 2.18 13.09
CA ALA A 412 -10.81 1.88 13.64
C ALA A 412 -11.11 2.70 14.92
N GLY A 413 -10.80 4.01 14.89
CA GLY A 413 -11.04 4.93 15.99
C GLY A 413 -10.09 4.82 17.18
N ARG A 414 -9.14 3.87 17.17
CA ARG A 414 -8.11 3.71 18.20
C ARG A 414 -6.85 4.46 17.79
N ALA A 415 -6.31 5.29 18.67
CA ALA A 415 -5.06 5.99 18.41
C ALA A 415 -3.90 5.00 18.22
N ALA A 416 -3.18 5.12 17.11
CA ALA A 416 -1.96 4.38 16.79
C ALA A 416 -0.72 5.28 16.83
N LEU A 417 -0.90 6.57 16.47
CA LEU A 417 0.06 7.65 16.65
C LEU A 417 -0.67 8.79 17.36
N CYS A 418 -0.07 9.38 18.37
CA CYS A 418 -0.62 10.51 19.11
C CYS A 418 0.46 11.56 19.36
N ALA A 419 0.24 12.79 18.88
CA ALA A 419 1.22 13.88 18.96
C ALA A 419 2.64 13.45 18.51
N GLY A 420 2.72 12.70 17.42
CA GLY A 420 3.97 12.21 16.83
C GLY A 420 4.62 11.04 17.55
N ARG A 421 3.98 10.43 18.56
CA ARG A 421 4.48 9.25 19.29
C ARG A 421 3.65 8.01 19.00
N LEU A 422 4.30 6.90 18.75
CA LEU A 422 3.65 5.60 18.58
C LEU A 422 3.04 5.13 19.90
N VAL A 423 1.82 4.57 19.83
CA VAL A 423 1.07 4.17 21.04
C VAL A 423 1.37 2.72 21.43
N ALA A 424 1.44 1.81 20.46
CA ALA A 424 1.54 0.37 20.70
C ALA A 424 2.90 -0.24 20.32
N LEU A 425 3.80 0.52 19.74
CA LEU A 425 5.11 0.05 19.29
C LEU A 425 6.22 0.76 20.07
N ASP A 426 7.18 -0.01 20.57
CA ASP A 426 8.36 0.49 21.26
C ASP A 426 9.40 0.95 20.25
N GLU A 427 9.58 2.27 20.14
CA GLU A 427 10.48 2.88 19.16
C GLU A 427 11.96 2.58 19.44
N GLU A 428 12.37 2.45 20.70
CA GLU A 428 13.75 2.16 21.07
C GLU A 428 14.11 0.71 20.69
N GLU A 429 13.21 -0.24 21.01
CA GLU A 429 13.37 -1.64 20.59
C GLU A 429 13.47 -1.74 19.05
N LEU A 430 12.58 -1.06 18.32
CA LEU A 430 12.55 -1.11 16.87
C LEU A 430 13.75 -0.45 16.22
N ALA A 431 14.25 0.64 16.77
CA ALA A 431 15.46 1.31 16.27
C ALA A 431 16.72 0.44 16.37
N ALA A 432 16.76 -0.53 17.29
CA ALA A 432 17.85 -1.47 17.42
C ALA A 432 17.82 -2.63 16.40
N LEU A 433 16.69 -2.87 15.72
CA LEU A 433 16.55 -4.00 14.80
C LEU A 433 17.52 -3.95 13.61
N PRO A 434 17.69 -2.83 12.89
CA PRO A 434 18.62 -2.77 11.76
C PRO A 434 20.03 -3.20 12.14
N MET A 435 20.54 -2.74 13.30
CA MET A 435 21.87 -3.12 13.78
C MET A 435 21.97 -4.61 14.10
N ARG A 436 20.95 -5.20 14.74
CA ARG A 436 20.93 -6.63 15.05
C ARG A 436 20.92 -7.51 13.79
N TRP A 437 20.34 -7.02 12.69
CA TRP A 437 20.26 -7.74 11.42
C TRP A 437 21.43 -7.46 10.47
N ALA A 438 22.16 -6.34 10.64
CA ALA A 438 23.24 -5.91 9.74
C ALA A 438 24.27 -7.01 9.48
N GLU A 439 24.77 -7.67 10.51
CA GLU A 439 25.76 -8.75 10.39
C GLU A 439 25.21 -9.95 9.57
N ARG A 440 23.96 -10.36 9.83
CA ARG A 440 23.31 -11.47 9.12
C ARG A 440 23.03 -11.13 7.66
N ILE A 441 22.72 -9.88 7.38
CA ILE A 441 22.50 -9.36 6.03
C ILE A 441 23.83 -9.24 5.28
N GLY A 442 24.95 -9.11 5.99
CA GLY A 442 26.27 -8.89 5.42
C GLY A 442 26.45 -7.43 4.97
N MET A 443 25.80 -6.49 5.64
CA MET A 443 25.96 -5.05 5.48
C MET A 443 26.85 -4.53 6.62
N GLU A 444 27.76 -3.63 6.30
CA GLU A 444 28.46 -2.87 7.35
C GLU A 444 27.42 -1.99 8.07
N ALA A 445 27.42 -2.04 9.40
CA ALA A 445 26.59 -1.17 10.18
C ALA A 445 26.99 0.28 9.93
N ALA A 446 26.06 1.13 9.52
CA ALA A 446 26.31 2.56 9.47
C ALA A 446 26.63 3.05 10.88
N ALA A 447 27.84 3.63 11.06
CA ALA A 447 28.32 4.15 12.33
C ALA A 447 27.52 5.39 12.78
#